data_a4fdb747315e482cf9a083e9efc57037
#
_entry.id   a4fdb747315e482cf9a083e9efc57037
#
_cell.length_a   1.000
_cell.length_b   1.000
_cell.length_c   1.000
_cell.angle_alpha   90.00
_cell.angle_beta   90.00
_cell.angle_gamma   90.00
#
_symmetry.space_group_name_H-M   'P 1'
#
loop_
_entity.id
_entity.type
_entity.pdbx_description
1 polymer ?
#
loop_
_entity_poly.entity_id
_entity_poly.type
_entity_poly.pdbx_seq_one_letter_code
_entity_poly.pdbx_strand_id
1 'polypeptide(L)'
;KLFGVDAVRFIMLHEMPFAQDGHVTYDLMIERINSDLANNLGNLVNRTISMQNKYFGGVVANPNVSEPVDDELKTMATGTVKKVIEKMDELRVADAIQDILELFSRCNKYIDETTPWALAKDSDKIERLATVLYNLLESVRIAAVLMEPFFPETSKKILDDLNTQQR
;
A
#
# COMPACT_ATOMS: atom_id res chain seq x y z
N LYS A 1 24.19 9.85 -7.90
CA LYS A 1 22.95 9.59 -7.13
C LYS A 1 22.31 8.35 -7.74
N LEU A 2 22.58 7.18 -7.16
CA LEU A 2 22.07 5.89 -7.67
C LEU A 2 20.65 5.62 -7.17
N PHE A 3 20.31 6.08 -5.96
CA PHE A 3 19.01 5.87 -5.32
C PHE A 3 18.39 7.21 -4.91
N GLY A 4 17.05 7.28 -4.89
CA GLY A 4 16.32 8.42 -4.35
C GLY A 4 16.41 8.49 -2.82
N VAL A 5 16.03 9.63 -2.25
CA VAL A 5 16.10 9.86 -0.79
C VAL A 5 15.25 8.84 -0.03
N ASP A 6 14.02 8.60 -0.48
CA ASP A 6 13.10 7.67 0.18
C ASP A 6 13.61 6.23 0.19
N ALA A 7 14.27 5.78 -0.90
CA ALA A 7 14.86 4.45 -0.96
C ALA A 7 16.00 4.27 0.06
N VAL A 8 16.84 5.30 0.23
CA VAL A 8 17.90 5.27 1.23
C VAL A 8 17.31 5.30 2.65
N ARG A 9 16.29 6.16 2.89
CA ARG A 9 15.57 6.19 4.18
C ARG A 9 14.97 4.83 4.50
N PHE A 10 14.33 4.18 3.53
CA PHE A 10 13.76 2.84 3.71
C PHE A 10 14.80 1.85 4.22
N ILE A 11 15.93 1.73 3.51
CA ILE A 11 16.98 0.79 3.90
C ILE A 11 17.51 1.09 5.30
N MET A 12 17.78 2.36 5.60
CA MET A 12 18.32 2.75 6.92
C MET A 12 17.34 2.50 8.06
N LEU A 13 16.05 2.73 7.84
CA LEU A 13 15.02 2.57 8.87
C LEU A 13 14.54 1.13 9.02
N HIS A 14 14.57 0.34 7.95
CA HIS A 14 14.11 -1.05 7.95
C HIS A 14 15.21 -2.06 8.31
N GLU A 15 16.40 -1.92 7.72
CA GLU A 15 17.49 -2.90 7.88
C GLU A 15 18.42 -2.58 9.06
N MET A 16 18.25 -1.42 9.71
CA MET A 16 19.02 -1.02 10.88
C MET A 16 18.08 -0.82 12.09
N PRO A 17 17.71 -1.89 12.79
CA PRO A 17 16.85 -1.80 13.98
C PRO A 17 17.51 -0.92 15.04
N PHE A 18 16.68 -0.19 15.81
CA PHE A 18 17.17 0.68 16.88
C PHE A 18 18.07 -0.09 17.88
N ALA A 19 19.21 0.49 18.22
CA ALA A 19 20.21 -0.07 19.14
C ALA A 19 20.86 -1.39 18.71
N GLN A 20 20.83 -1.73 17.41
CA GLN A 20 21.53 -2.90 16.85
C GLN A 20 22.39 -2.49 15.66
N ASP A 21 23.48 -3.24 15.45
CA ASP A 21 24.30 -3.07 14.25
C ASP A 21 23.60 -3.70 13.05
N GLY A 22 23.46 -2.93 11.96
CA GLY A 22 22.93 -3.39 10.68
C GLY A 22 24.04 -3.62 9.67
N HIS A 23 23.85 -4.59 8.77
CA HIS A 23 24.77 -4.84 7.66
C HIS A 23 24.09 -4.46 6.35
N VAL A 24 24.43 -3.29 5.81
CA VAL A 24 23.86 -2.78 4.56
C VAL A 24 24.85 -2.97 3.42
N THR A 25 24.46 -3.77 2.43
CA THR A 25 25.20 -3.98 1.19
C THR A 25 24.44 -3.41 0.00
N TYR A 26 25.15 -3.14 -1.11
CA TYR A 26 24.47 -2.71 -2.34
C TYR A 26 23.49 -3.75 -2.86
N ASP A 27 23.83 -5.04 -2.77
CA ASP A 27 22.96 -6.12 -3.23
C ASP A 27 21.67 -6.18 -2.40
N LEU A 28 21.77 -6.06 -1.07
CA LEU A 28 20.60 -5.97 -0.18
C LEU A 28 19.73 -4.74 -0.51
N MET A 29 20.34 -3.59 -0.75
CA MET A 29 19.61 -2.38 -1.14
C MET A 29 18.84 -2.58 -2.44
N ILE A 30 19.47 -3.17 -3.46
CA ILE A 30 18.84 -3.44 -4.76
C ILE A 30 17.68 -4.44 -4.58
N GLU A 31 17.90 -5.52 -3.83
CA GLU A 31 16.89 -6.54 -3.56
C GLU A 31 15.66 -5.93 -2.89
N ARG A 32 15.86 -5.20 -1.79
CA ARG A 32 14.77 -4.58 -1.03
C ARG A 32 14.01 -3.52 -1.82
N ILE A 33 14.72 -2.66 -2.55
CA ILE A 33 14.08 -1.65 -3.40
C ILE A 33 13.22 -2.32 -4.47
N ASN A 34 13.71 -3.39 -5.09
CA ASN A 34 12.97 -4.09 -6.13
C ASN A 34 11.78 -4.87 -5.56
N SER A 35 11.97 -5.63 -4.47
CA SER A 35 10.90 -6.45 -3.89
C SER A 35 9.82 -5.61 -3.24
N ASP A 36 10.20 -4.70 -2.36
CA ASP A 36 9.26 -4.05 -1.45
C ASP A 36 8.72 -2.74 -2.01
N LEU A 37 9.59 -1.92 -2.63
CA LEU A 37 9.16 -0.64 -3.17
C LEU A 37 8.66 -0.74 -4.61
N ALA A 38 9.37 -1.41 -5.51
CA ALA A 38 8.94 -1.48 -6.89
C ALA A 38 7.83 -2.52 -7.10
N ASN A 39 8.03 -3.77 -6.68
CA ASN A 39 7.10 -4.85 -6.96
C ASN A 39 5.90 -4.86 -6.01
N ASN A 40 6.10 -4.69 -4.70
CA ASN A 40 5.00 -4.70 -3.75
C ASN A 40 4.20 -3.39 -3.80
N LEU A 41 4.83 -2.24 -3.53
CA LEU A 41 4.16 -0.94 -3.49
C LEU A 41 3.88 -0.35 -4.88
N GLY A 42 4.91 -0.23 -5.73
CA GLY A 42 4.79 0.46 -7.02
C GLY A 42 3.79 -0.21 -7.96
N ASN A 43 3.85 -1.54 -8.08
CA ASN A 43 2.89 -2.30 -8.87
C ASN A 43 1.46 -2.19 -8.32
N LEU A 44 1.28 -2.24 -7.00
CA LEU A 44 -0.04 -2.11 -6.38
C LEU A 44 -0.69 -0.78 -6.75
N VAL A 45 0.02 0.34 -6.51
CA VAL A 45 -0.49 1.69 -6.78
C VAL A 45 -0.82 1.84 -8.26
N ASN A 46 0.11 1.47 -9.14
CA ASN A 46 -0.09 1.59 -10.59
C ASN A 46 -1.27 0.74 -11.08
N ARG A 47 -1.37 -0.52 -10.65
CA ARG A 47 -2.49 -1.42 -11.02
C ARG A 47 -3.82 -0.87 -10.54
N THR A 48 -3.91 -0.39 -9.30
CA THR A 48 -5.14 0.11 -8.69
C THR A 48 -5.64 1.35 -9.42
N ILE A 49 -4.77 2.35 -9.61
CA ILE A 49 -5.11 3.60 -10.31
C ILE A 49 -5.44 3.33 -11.79
N SER A 50 -4.68 2.46 -12.46
CA SER A 50 -4.94 2.10 -13.86
C SER A 50 -6.29 1.42 -14.03
N MET A 51 -6.67 0.51 -13.14
CA MET A 51 -7.99 -0.13 -13.16
C MET A 51 -9.11 0.89 -12.88
N GLN A 52 -8.93 1.79 -11.91
CA GLN A 52 -9.90 2.83 -11.59
C GLN A 52 -10.14 3.76 -12.80
N ASN A 53 -9.07 4.20 -13.45
CA ASN A 53 -9.17 5.03 -14.64
C ASN A 53 -9.81 4.28 -15.81
N LYS A 54 -9.40 3.03 -16.03
CA LYS A 54 -9.89 2.21 -17.15
C LYS A 54 -11.38 1.90 -17.06
N TYR A 55 -11.86 1.55 -15.86
CA TYR A 55 -13.22 1.05 -15.70
C TYR A 55 -14.22 2.13 -15.28
N PHE A 56 -13.76 3.16 -14.58
CA PHE A 56 -14.63 4.22 -14.03
C PHE A 56 -14.19 5.65 -14.38
N GLY A 57 -13.22 5.81 -15.30
CA GLY A 57 -12.75 7.15 -15.69
C GLY A 57 -12.18 7.98 -14.53
N GLY A 58 -11.66 7.33 -13.49
CA GLY A 58 -11.15 8.00 -12.30
C GLY A 58 -12.20 8.37 -11.25
N VAL A 59 -13.49 8.15 -11.53
CA VAL A 59 -14.57 8.44 -10.56
C VAL A 59 -14.67 7.32 -9.54
N VAL A 60 -14.50 7.67 -8.28
CA VAL A 60 -14.57 6.72 -7.16
C VAL A 60 -15.97 6.68 -6.59
N ALA A 61 -16.58 5.50 -6.57
CA ALA A 61 -17.87 5.23 -5.95
C ALA A 61 -17.79 3.97 -5.07
N ASN A 62 -18.61 3.93 -4.02
CA ASN A 62 -18.74 2.74 -3.18
C ASN A 62 -20.21 2.31 -3.10
N PRO A 63 -20.68 1.43 -3.99
CA PRO A 63 -22.02 0.86 -3.92
C PRO A 63 -22.22 -0.07 -2.71
N ASN A 64 -21.12 -0.42 -2.02
CA ASN A 64 -21.10 -1.29 -0.83
C ASN A 64 -21.64 -2.71 -1.08
N VAL A 65 -21.36 -3.26 -2.26
CA VAL A 65 -21.62 -4.68 -2.59
C VAL A 65 -20.47 -5.51 -2.01
N SER A 66 -20.60 -5.85 -0.70
CA SER A 66 -19.52 -6.51 0.07
C SER A 66 -19.58 -8.03 -0.05
N GLU A 67 -18.40 -8.65 0.03
CA GLU A 67 -18.17 -10.10 0.15
C GLU A 67 -17.24 -10.38 1.34
N PRO A 68 -17.21 -11.62 1.89
CA PRO A 68 -16.38 -11.94 3.07
C PRO A 68 -14.89 -11.63 2.92
N VAL A 69 -14.34 -11.69 1.71
CA VAL A 69 -12.94 -11.35 1.42
C VAL A 69 -12.62 -9.89 1.70
N ASP A 70 -13.62 -9.00 1.66
CA ASP A 70 -13.44 -7.57 1.93
C ASP A 70 -13.18 -7.29 3.41
N ASP A 71 -13.78 -8.09 4.29
CA ASP A 71 -13.68 -7.88 5.74
C ASP A 71 -12.26 -8.13 6.24
N GLU A 72 -11.54 -9.08 5.64
CA GLU A 72 -10.13 -9.32 5.96
C GLU A 72 -9.26 -8.12 5.58
N LEU A 73 -9.44 -7.56 4.37
CA LEU A 73 -8.70 -6.38 3.94
C LEU A 73 -9.02 -5.16 4.80
N LYS A 74 -10.32 -4.89 5.07
CA LYS A 74 -10.75 -3.76 5.90
C LYS A 74 -10.22 -3.86 7.32
N THR A 75 -10.28 -5.06 7.92
CA THR A 75 -9.77 -5.32 9.27
C THR A 75 -8.27 -5.10 9.33
N MET A 76 -7.54 -5.57 8.32
CA MET A 76 -6.10 -5.36 8.26
C MET A 76 -5.75 -3.89 8.05
N ALA A 77 -6.39 -3.18 7.12
CA ALA A 77 -6.12 -1.78 6.85
C ALA A 77 -6.35 -0.89 8.09
N THR A 78 -7.47 -1.08 8.78
CA THR A 78 -7.78 -0.33 10.01
C THR A 78 -6.90 -0.75 11.19
N GLY A 79 -6.60 -2.05 11.32
CA GLY A 79 -5.75 -2.58 12.38
C GLY A 79 -4.29 -2.18 12.25
N THR A 80 -3.78 -2.00 11.03
CA THR A 80 -2.41 -1.55 10.78
C THR A 80 -2.12 -0.18 11.39
N VAL A 81 -3.10 0.73 11.40
CA VAL A 81 -2.96 2.05 12.04
C VAL A 81 -2.54 1.91 13.50
N LYS A 82 -3.27 1.09 14.26
CA LYS A 82 -2.98 0.86 15.68
C LYS A 82 -1.61 0.21 15.87
N LYS A 83 -1.29 -0.82 15.10
CA LYS A 83 -0.01 -1.52 15.17
C LYS A 83 1.18 -0.59 14.92
N VAL A 84 1.08 0.26 13.89
CA VAL A 84 2.15 1.22 13.56
C VAL A 84 2.35 2.21 14.71
N ILE A 85 1.28 2.77 15.29
CA ILE A 85 1.37 3.70 16.41
C ILE A 85 2.04 3.01 17.62
N GLU A 86 1.56 1.83 18.01
CA GLU A 86 2.12 1.08 19.15
C GLU A 86 3.61 0.77 18.94
N LYS A 87 4.03 0.35 17.75
CA LYS A 87 5.43 0.08 17.44
C LYS A 87 6.29 1.35 17.42
N MET A 88 5.75 2.45 16.94
CA MET A 88 6.46 3.74 16.97
C MET A 88 6.66 4.24 18.40
N ASP A 89 5.67 4.08 19.28
CA ASP A 89 5.80 4.44 20.71
C ASP A 89 6.88 3.59 21.42
N GLU A 90 7.09 2.36 20.93
CA GLU A 90 8.15 1.45 21.41
C GLU A 90 9.50 1.63 20.70
N LEU A 91 9.65 2.61 19.80
CA LEU A 91 10.83 2.84 18.96
C LEU A 91 11.17 1.67 18.02
N ARG A 92 10.19 0.83 17.69
CA ARG A 92 10.31 -0.31 16.78
C ARG A 92 10.00 0.08 15.35
N VAL A 93 10.80 0.99 14.81
CA VAL A 93 10.56 1.62 13.50
C VAL A 93 10.55 0.59 12.36
N ALA A 94 11.49 -0.35 12.35
CA ALA A 94 11.57 -1.40 11.33
C ALA A 94 10.28 -2.26 11.30
N ASP A 95 9.76 -2.63 12.48
CA ASP A 95 8.54 -3.41 12.59
C ASP A 95 7.29 -2.62 12.17
N ALA A 96 7.26 -1.31 12.43
CA ALA A 96 6.19 -0.44 11.96
C ALA A 96 6.16 -0.36 10.42
N ILE A 97 7.33 -0.24 9.78
CA ILE A 97 7.47 -0.29 8.33
C ILE A 97 7.02 -1.66 7.78
N GLN A 98 7.41 -2.75 8.45
CA GLN A 98 7.02 -4.10 8.07
C GLN A 98 5.50 -4.29 8.07
N ASP A 99 4.78 -3.78 9.08
CA ASP A 99 3.30 -3.85 9.11
C ASP A 99 2.66 -3.11 7.91
N ILE A 100 3.25 -1.99 7.47
CA ILE A 100 2.77 -1.27 6.28
C ILE A 100 3.03 -2.10 4.99
N LEU A 101 4.20 -2.73 4.88
CA LEU A 101 4.53 -3.60 3.75
C LEU A 101 3.60 -4.83 3.68
N GLU A 102 3.22 -5.37 4.83
CA GLU A 102 2.24 -6.47 4.92
C GLU A 102 0.86 -6.04 4.43
N LEU A 103 0.43 -4.81 4.73
CA LEU A 103 -0.82 -4.26 4.18
C LEU A 103 -0.76 -4.16 2.66
N PHE A 104 0.36 -3.73 2.06
CA PHE A 104 0.51 -3.75 0.60
C PHE A 104 0.43 -5.16 0.03
N SER A 105 1.08 -6.13 0.68
CA SER A 105 1.02 -7.53 0.28
C SER A 105 -0.40 -8.08 0.34
N ARG A 106 -1.17 -7.71 1.37
CA ARG A 106 -2.59 -8.08 1.48
C ARG A 106 -3.43 -7.45 0.38
N CYS A 107 -3.18 -6.19 0.03
CA CYS A 107 -3.86 -5.53 -1.09
C CYS A 107 -3.57 -6.24 -2.43
N ASN A 108 -2.32 -6.62 -2.68
CA ASN A 108 -1.96 -7.38 -3.89
C ASN A 108 -2.70 -8.74 -3.92
N LYS A 109 -2.71 -9.47 -2.80
CA LYS A 109 -3.46 -10.73 -2.69
C LYS A 109 -4.96 -10.53 -2.92
N TYR A 110 -5.54 -9.45 -2.40
CA TYR A 110 -6.95 -9.12 -2.61
C TYR A 110 -7.29 -8.86 -4.09
N ILE A 111 -6.38 -8.24 -4.85
CA ILE A 111 -6.54 -8.09 -6.30
C ILE A 111 -6.63 -9.48 -6.98
N ASP A 112 -5.77 -10.41 -6.57
CA ASP A 112 -5.74 -11.75 -7.16
C ASP A 112 -6.96 -12.58 -6.75
N GLU A 113 -7.46 -12.44 -5.53
CA GLU A 113 -8.67 -13.11 -5.03
C GLU A 113 -9.95 -12.58 -5.67
N THR A 114 -10.06 -11.27 -5.88
CA THR A 114 -11.27 -10.61 -6.42
C THR A 114 -11.29 -10.55 -7.94
N THR A 115 -10.14 -10.73 -8.59
CA THR A 115 -9.98 -10.71 -10.05
C THR A 115 -10.76 -9.59 -10.75
N PRO A 116 -10.44 -8.29 -10.50
CA PRO A 116 -11.24 -7.15 -11.00
C PRO A 116 -11.44 -7.14 -12.51
N TRP A 117 -10.47 -7.65 -13.27
CA TRP A 117 -10.55 -7.78 -14.73
C TRP A 117 -11.60 -8.80 -15.19
N ALA A 118 -11.95 -9.77 -14.35
CA ALA A 118 -13.04 -10.71 -14.62
C ALA A 118 -14.40 -10.07 -14.29
N LEU A 119 -14.49 -9.36 -13.16
CA LEU A 119 -15.69 -8.59 -12.78
C LEU A 119 -16.06 -7.56 -13.85
N ALA A 120 -15.07 -6.90 -14.45
CA ALA A 120 -15.27 -5.89 -15.48
C ALA A 120 -15.88 -6.40 -16.79
N LYS A 121 -15.91 -7.72 -17.01
CA LYS A 121 -16.51 -8.34 -18.22
C LYS A 121 -18.00 -8.62 -18.05
N ASP A 122 -18.52 -8.51 -16.84
CA ASP A 122 -19.90 -8.84 -16.48
C ASP A 122 -20.62 -7.57 -16.03
N SER A 123 -21.60 -7.13 -16.82
CA SER A 123 -22.37 -5.91 -16.53
C SER A 123 -23.09 -5.95 -15.17
N ASP A 124 -23.49 -7.16 -14.73
CA ASP A 124 -24.20 -7.33 -13.47
C ASP A 124 -23.28 -7.24 -12.23
N LYS A 125 -21.94 -7.25 -12.48
CA LYS A 125 -20.91 -7.18 -11.42
C LYS A 125 -20.17 -5.85 -11.37
N ILE A 126 -20.60 -4.83 -12.10
CA ILE A 126 -19.95 -3.52 -12.12
C ILE A 126 -19.99 -2.83 -10.75
N GLU A 127 -21.08 -2.95 -9.99
CA GLU A 127 -21.17 -2.41 -8.63
C GLU A 127 -20.21 -3.16 -7.66
N ARG A 128 -20.08 -4.48 -7.83
CA ARG A 128 -19.07 -5.26 -7.09
C ARG A 128 -17.65 -4.79 -7.42
N LEU A 129 -17.34 -4.59 -8.69
CA LEU A 129 -16.06 -4.06 -9.14
C LEU A 129 -15.77 -2.69 -8.52
N ALA A 130 -16.76 -1.78 -8.49
CA ALA A 130 -16.61 -0.47 -7.87
C ALA A 130 -16.28 -0.59 -6.37
N THR A 131 -16.94 -1.49 -5.65
CA THR A 131 -16.66 -1.76 -4.22
C THR A 131 -15.24 -2.31 -4.03
N VAL A 132 -14.80 -3.24 -4.88
CA VAL A 132 -13.44 -3.80 -4.82
C VAL A 132 -12.38 -2.71 -5.01
N LEU A 133 -12.54 -1.87 -6.03
CA LEU A 133 -11.59 -0.79 -6.29
C LEU A 133 -11.61 0.29 -5.21
N TYR A 134 -12.79 0.61 -4.64
CA TYR A 134 -12.91 1.49 -3.49
C TYR A 134 -12.10 0.96 -2.29
N ASN A 135 -12.26 -0.32 -1.94
CA ASN A 135 -11.55 -0.93 -0.82
C ASN A 135 -10.03 -0.90 -1.04
N LEU A 136 -9.56 -1.12 -2.27
CA LEU A 136 -8.14 -1.01 -2.62
C LEU A 136 -7.63 0.42 -2.50
N LEU A 137 -8.33 1.39 -3.08
CA LEU A 137 -7.94 2.80 -3.05
C LEU A 137 -7.87 3.32 -1.61
N GLU A 138 -8.84 2.96 -0.78
CA GLU A 138 -8.88 3.37 0.64
C GLU A 138 -7.74 2.70 1.45
N SER A 139 -7.46 1.42 1.20
CA SER A 139 -6.34 0.73 1.85
C SER A 139 -4.99 1.33 1.44
N VAL A 140 -4.81 1.68 0.16
CA VAL A 140 -3.62 2.38 -0.34
C VAL A 140 -3.50 3.77 0.28
N ARG A 141 -4.60 4.50 0.41
CA ARG A 141 -4.61 5.82 1.07
C ARG A 141 -4.17 5.72 2.54
N ILE A 142 -4.74 4.80 3.30
CA ILE A 142 -4.36 4.56 4.70
C ILE A 142 -2.87 4.25 4.80
N ALA A 143 -2.38 3.33 3.98
CA ALA A 143 -0.98 2.96 3.98
C ALA A 143 -0.06 4.12 3.57
N ALA A 144 -0.46 4.94 2.57
CA ALA A 144 0.29 6.12 2.15
C ALA A 144 0.42 7.15 3.28
N VAL A 145 -0.66 7.39 4.05
CA VAL A 145 -0.60 8.28 5.23
C VAL A 145 0.34 7.72 6.29
N LEU A 146 0.25 6.41 6.59
CA LEU A 146 1.12 5.77 7.58
C LEU A 146 2.59 5.77 7.19
N MET A 147 2.91 5.73 5.89
CA MET A 147 4.30 5.75 5.44
C MET A 147 4.90 7.16 5.31
N GLU A 148 4.13 8.24 5.47
CA GLU A 148 4.61 9.62 5.31
C GLU A 148 5.86 9.94 6.17
N PRO A 149 5.98 9.51 7.44
CA PRO A 149 7.19 9.73 8.23
C PRO A 149 8.45 9.02 7.69
N PHE A 150 8.27 7.93 6.98
CA PHE A 150 9.36 7.07 6.49
C PHE A 150 9.75 7.40 5.05
N PHE A 151 8.75 7.66 4.18
CA PHE A 151 8.88 7.89 2.73
C PHE A 151 8.12 9.14 2.29
N PRO A 152 8.53 10.34 2.70
CA PRO A 152 7.73 11.55 2.52
C PRO A 152 7.46 11.89 1.04
N GLU A 153 8.43 11.69 0.14
CA GLU A 153 8.26 11.99 -1.29
C GLU A 153 7.32 10.98 -1.96
N THR A 154 7.48 9.69 -1.63
CA THR A 154 6.66 8.61 -2.18
C THR A 154 5.22 8.69 -1.67
N SER A 155 5.04 8.91 -0.36
CA SER A 155 3.71 9.10 0.24
C SER A 155 2.98 10.27 -0.40
N LYS A 156 3.63 11.43 -0.50
CA LYS A 156 3.06 12.61 -1.13
C LYS A 156 2.62 12.31 -2.56
N LYS A 157 3.46 11.66 -3.36
CA LYS A 157 3.14 11.31 -4.75
C LYS A 157 1.92 10.40 -4.84
N ILE A 158 1.83 9.37 -3.99
CA ILE A 158 0.67 8.47 -3.97
C ILE A 158 -0.61 9.24 -3.60
N LEU A 159 -0.58 10.09 -2.59
CA LEU A 159 -1.74 10.89 -2.18
C LEU A 159 -2.16 11.91 -3.26
N ASP A 160 -1.20 12.51 -3.96
CA ASP A 160 -1.45 13.39 -5.09
C ASP A 160 -2.10 12.61 -6.26
N ASP A 161 -1.60 11.40 -6.58
CA ASP A 161 -2.14 10.52 -7.63
C ASP A 161 -3.56 10.02 -7.28
N LEU A 162 -3.86 9.82 -5.99
CA LEU A 162 -5.21 9.51 -5.49
C LEU A 162 -6.15 10.72 -5.47
N ASN A 163 -5.63 11.93 -5.74
CA ASN A 163 -6.35 13.19 -5.68
C ASN A 163 -7.10 13.40 -4.36
N THR A 164 -6.47 13.04 -3.25
CA THR A 164 -7.04 13.15 -1.90
C THR A 164 -6.31 14.18 -1.06
N GLN A 165 -7.07 15.04 -0.38
CA GLN A 165 -6.55 15.97 0.63
C GLN A 165 -6.81 15.47 2.06
N GLN A 166 -7.50 14.36 2.22
CA GLN A 166 -7.76 13.74 3.51
C GLN A 166 -6.52 12.94 3.96
N ARG A 167 -5.89 13.44 5.01
CA ARG A 167 -4.77 12.82 5.71
C ARG A 167 -5.19 12.26 7.05
#